data_d024cc071df02991dd8b9b37acc2bfc0
#
_entry.id   d024cc071df02991dd8b9b37acc2bfc0
#
_cell.length_a   1.000
_cell.length_b   1.000
_cell.length_c   1.000
_cell.angle_alpha   90.00
_cell.angle_beta   90.00
_cell.angle_gamma   90.00
#
_symmetry.space_group_name_H-M   'P 1'
#
loop_
_entity.id
_entity.type
_entity.pdbx_description
1 polymer ?
#
loop_
_entity_poly.entity_id
_entity_poly.type
_entity_poly.pdbx_seq_one_letter_code
_entity_poly.pdbx_strand_id
1 'polypeptide(L)'
;MYNNTLVSNRRQEQEEGRMITTARVLVVDDEAPVRRQLKVGLAQHGYEVEESEEGLQALAKIKTAYTNNPFQFVILDIRLPDIDGLRVLQAIKGTYPDLPVVVISGYGNESTPEAVEIKKGSVYLDKPFDVDTLIAELSRIAPPVGEEAKPLPEAAPEVKPLESAFVFIKGKADVDVYGLYTKLCFAEGVCYCDPLVGDWDMVLLLQASDRTGLDQLVKRHVEGLKEVDAFEVHSSERPRLPKEYEAFVRDYERMRAAERAGEDEADKRKPRLLTTYAILDVDPERLPLLYMKLSFTDNVVHCDVTDDGQKMILLLQGQIAQEIQATIRNEVRLMSGVLRIKVMSALNFWTK
;
A
#
# COMPACT_ATOMS: atom_id res chain seq x y z
N MET A 1 36.39 -57.13 7.86
CA MET A 1 36.61 -55.73 8.31
C MET A 1 36.82 -54.77 7.13
N TYR A 2 35.96 -54.81 6.09
CA TYR A 2 36.12 -53.93 4.92
C TYR A 2 34.87 -53.17 4.52
N ASN A 3 33.79 -53.23 5.32
CA ASN A 3 32.52 -52.62 4.95
C ASN A 3 32.16 -51.28 5.66
N ASN A 4 32.94 -50.86 6.66
CA ASN A 4 32.62 -49.64 7.41
C ASN A 4 33.29 -48.37 6.86
N THR A 5 34.33 -48.49 6.05
CA THR A 5 35.08 -47.34 5.52
C THR A 5 34.41 -46.73 4.27
N LEU A 6 33.65 -47.53 3.52
CA LEU A 6 32.93 -47.06 2.32
C LEU A 6 31.64 -46.33 2.65
N VAL A 7 31.03 -46.57 3.80
CA VAL A 7 29.80 -45.90 4.23
C VAL A 7 30.11 -44.54 4.85
N SER A 8 31.25 -44.44 5.54
CA SER A 8 31.71 -43.14 6.09
C SER A 8 32.16 -42.17 5.00
N ASN A 9 32.85 -42.64 3.96
CA ASN A 9 33.25 -41.79 2.86
C ASN A 9 32.07 -41.28 2.01
N ARG A 10 31.04 -42.11 1.81
CA ARG A 10 29.82 -41.64 1.10
C ARG A 10 29.01 -40.64 1.89
N ARG A 11 29.04 -40.64 3.23
CA ARG A 11 28.40 -39.63 4.05
C ARG A 11 29.19 -38.31 4.04
N GLN A 12 30.52 -38.36 4.06
CA GLN A 12 31.38 -37.19 3.94
C GLN A 12 31.31 -36.55 2.55
N GLU A 13 31.27 -37.33 1.46
CA GLU A 13 31.09 -36.83 0.11
C GLU A 13 29.70 -36.24 -0.16
N GLN A 14 28.67 -36.67 0.58
CA GLN A 14 27.32 -36.06 0.55
C GLN A 14 27.22 -34.78 1.39
N GLU A 15 28.05 -34.61 2.41
CA GLU A 15 28.14 -33.37 3.19
C GLU A 15 28.99 -32.28 2.50
N GLU A 16 30.04 -32.67 1.76
CA GLU A 16 30.90 -31.71 1.00
C GLU A 16 30.26 -31.18 -0.29
N GLY A 17 29.23 -31.82 -0.83
CA GLY A 17 28.47 -31.38 -2.02
C GLY A 17 27.29 -30.47 -1.73
N ARG A 18 26.97 -30.22 -0.47
CA ARG A 18 25.92 -29.30 -0.09
C ARG A 18 26.48 -27.87 -0.13
N MET A 19 26.27 -27.16 -1.23
CA MET A 19 26.46 -25.72 -1.23
C MET A 19 25.68 -25.18 -0.04
N ILE A 20 26.38 -24.75 1.01
CA ILE A 20 25.79 -24.01 2.12
C ILE A 20 25.36 -22.70 1.52
N THR A 21 24.15 -22.65 0.99
CA THR A 21 23.53 -21.38 0.59
C THR A 21 23.34 -20.59 1.88
N THR A 22 24.22 -19.61 2.08
CA THR A 22 24.12 -18.69 3.20
C THR A 22 22.75 -17.98 3.12
N ALA A 23 21.94 -18.11 4.15
CA ALA A 23 20.62 -17.50 4.14
C ALA A 23 20.77 -15.97 4.16
N ARG A 24 20.07 -15.28 3.22
CA ARG A 24 20.08 -13.83 3.09
C ARG A 24 18.95 -13.21 3.89
N VAL A 25 19.29 -12.18 4.65
CA VAL A 25 18.37 -11.43 5.50
C VAL A 25 18.39 -9.96 5.10
N LEU A 26 17.22 -9.38 4.87
CA LEU A 26 17.07 -7.93 4.73
C LEU A 26 16.69 -7.33 6.08
N VAL A 27 17.50 -6.42 6.59
CA VAL A 27 17.24 -5.65 7.82
C VAL A 27 16.74 -4.26 7.43
N VAL A 28 15.53 -3.92 7.87
CA VAL A 28 14.85 -2.65 7.60
C VAL A 28 14.59 -1.94 8.91
N ASP A 29 15.30 -0.85 9.16
CA ASP A 29 15.22 -0.05 10.38
C ASP A 29 15.87 1.30 10.09
N ASP A 30 15.32 2.42 10.57
CA ASP A 30 15.88 3.75 10.28
C ASP A 30 17.09 4.07 11.18
N GLU A 31 17.23 3.37 12.32
CA GLU A 31 18.32 3.56 13.27
C GLU A 31 19.60 2.83 12.81
N ALA A 32 20.58 3.57 12.27
CA ALA A 32 21.86 3.00 11.83
C ALA A 32 22.60 2.17 12.89
N PRO A 33 22.58 2.51 14.20
CA PRO A 33 23.18 1.66 15.24
C PRO A 33 22.50 0.28 15.35
N VAL A 34 21.16 0.23 15.26
CA VAL A 34 20.38 -1.01 15.32
C VAL A 34 20.71 -1.89 14.10
N ARG A 35 20.67 -1.33 12.89
CA ARG A 35 21.04 -2.07 11.66
C ARG A 35 22.43 -2.67 11.78
N ARG A 36 23.42 -1.88 12.25
CA ARG A 36 24.82 -2.35 12.41
C ARG A 36 24.92 -3.47 13.42
N GLN A 37 24.24 -3.37 14.56
CA GLN A 37 24.23 -4.39 15.60
C GLN A 37 23.63 -5.70 15.05
N LEU A 38 22.48 -5.63 14.38
CA LEU A 38 21.82 -6.77 13.77
C LEU A 38 22.70 -7.42 12.68
N LYS A 39 23.31 -6.61 11.82
CA LYS A 39 24.21 -7.10 10.78
C LYS A 39 25.38 -7.89 11.33
N VAL A 40 26.05 -7.36 12.35
CA VAL A 40 27.18 -8.05 12.98
C VAL A 40 26.73 -9.34 13.66
N GLY A 41 25.63 -9.28 14.45
CA GLY A 41 25.11 -10.46 15.14
C GLY A 41 24.66 -11.56 14.20
N LEU A 42 23.89 -11.23 13.17
CA LEU A 42 23.41 -12.19 12.17
C LEU A 42 24.56 -12.80 11.35
N ALA A 43 25.57 -11.97 10.97
CA ALA A 43 26.74 -12.47 10.23
C ALA A 43 27.55 -13.48 11.04
N GLN A 44 27.65 -13.31 12.38
CA GLN A 44 28.29 -14.31 13.27
C GLN A 44 27.56 -15.67 13.28
N HIS A 45 26.27 -15.66 12.94
CA HIS A 45 25.46 -16.89 12.82
C HIS A 45 25.35 -17.39 11.38
N GLY A 46 26.16 -16.87 10.46
CA GLY A 46 26.25 -17.36 9.09
C GLY A 46 25.17 -16.78 8.12
N TYR A 47 24.49 -15.70 8.48
CA TYR A 47 23.58 -15.01 7.58
C TYR A 47 24.31 -13.95 6.74
N GLU A 48 23.90 -13.82 5.46
CA GLU A 48 24.27 -12.68 4.63
C GLU A 48 23.24 -11.56 4.85
N VAL A 49 23.69 -10.39 5.28
CA VAL A 49 22.81 -9.29 5.68
C VAL A 49 22.90 -8.13 4.72
N GLU A 50 21.77 -7.75 4.15
CA GLU A 50 21.56 -6.49 3.45
C GLU A 50 20.71 -5.54 4.31
N GLU A 51 20.96 -4.24 4.21
CA GLU A 51 20.35 -3.21 5.06
C GLU A 51 19.48 -2.28 4.22
N SER A 52 18.39 -1.78 4.81
CA SER A 52 17.58 -0.68 4.28
C SER A 52 17.19 0.25 5.42
N GLU A 53 17.18 1.56 5.17
CA GLU A 53 16.75 2.57 6.13
C GLU A 53 15.31 3.06 5.89
N GLU A 54 14.73 2.67 4.75
CA GLU A 54 13.40 3.08 4.32
C GLU A 54 12.59 1.86 3.85
N GLY A 55 11.27 1.91 4.08
CA GLY A 55 10.35 0.85 3.70
C GLY A 55 10.20 0.69 2.19
N LEU A 56 10.08 1.79 1.44
CA LEU A 56 9.99 1.77 -0.02
C LEU A 56 11.26 1.19 -0.65
N GLN A 57 12.44 1.56 -0.13
CA GLN A 57 13.71 1.00 -0.58
C GLN A 57 13.78 -0.51 -0.30
N ALA A 58 13.28 -0.96 0.87
CA ALA A 58 13.22 -2.38 1.21
C ALA A 58 12.35 -3.17 0.23
N LEU A 59 11.15 -2.65 -0.10
CA LEU A 59 10.26 -3.26 -1.09
C LEU A 59 10.94 -3.39 -2.47
N ALA A 60 11.65 -2.35 -2.93
CA ALA A 60 12.40 -2.38 -4.18
C ALA A 60 13.52 -3.43 -4.18
N LYS A 61 14.27 -3.54 -3.07
CA LYS A 61 15.33 -4.55 -2.89
C LYS A 61 14.77 -5.96 -2.92
N ILE A 62 13.67 -6.23 -2.20
CA ILE A 62 13.00 -7.55 -2.20
C ILE A 62 12.63 -7.93 -3.63
N LYS A 63 12.00 -7.05 -4.36
CA LYS A 63 11.58 -7.30 -5.75
C LYS A 63 12.76 -7.59 -6.66
N THR A 64 13.81 -6.77 -6.60
CA THR A 64 15.00 -6.92 -7.45
C THR A 64 15.72 -8.23 -7.15
N ALA A 65 15.81 -8.62 -5.87
CA ALA A 65 16.50 -9.83 -5.44
C ALA A 65 15.70 -11.11 -5.74
N TYR A 66 14.36 -11.03 -5.82
CA TYR A 66 13.47 -12.18 -5.83
C TYR A 66 13.79 -13.22 -6.92
N THR A 67 14.13 -12.78 -8.13
CA THR A 67 14.35 -13.68 -9.26
C THR A 67 15.71 -14.37 -9.25
N ASN A 68 16.76 -13.67 -8.77
CA ASN A 68 18.13 -14.13 -8.92
C ASN A 68 18.77 -14.60 -7.61
N ASN A 69 18.52 -13.89 -6.51
CA ASN A 69 19.08 -14.15 -5.20
C ASN A 69 18.15 -13.66 -4.10
N PRO A 70 17.02 -14.36 -3.86
CA PRO A 70 15.97 -13.91 -2.96
C PRO A 70 16.43 -13.84 -1.50
N PHE A 71 15.83 -12.94 -0.75
CA PHE A 71 15.92 -12.94 0.70
C PHE A 71 15.10 -14.11 1.27
N GLN A 72 15.66 -14.81 2.23
CA GLN A 72 14.97 -15.85 2.98
C GLN A 72 14.22 -15.31 4.18
N PHE A 73 14.61 -14.13 4.67
CA PHE A 73 13.98 -13.45 5.79
C PHE A 73 14.01 -11.94 5.61
N VAL A 74 13.02 -11.27 6.19
CA VAL A 74 13.01 -9.83 6.39
C VAL A 74 12.87 -9.54 7.88
N ILE A 75 13.70 -8.65 8.42
CA ILE A 75 13.57 -8.07 9.74
C ILE A 75 13.12 -6.64 9.52
N LEU A 76 11.98 -6.26 10.09
CA LEU A 76 11.26 -5.05 9.73
C LEU A 76 10.87 -4.24 10.96
N ASP A 77 11.40 -3.03 11.08
CA ASP A 77 10.91 -2.08 12.08
C ASP A 77 9.55 -1.52 11.67
N ILE A 78 8.68 -1.28 12.64
CA ILE A 78 7.39 -0.63 12.42
C ILE A 78 7.58 0.84 12.09
N ARG A 79 8.50 1.52 12.76
CA ARG A 79 8.70 2.95 12.60
C ARG A 79 9.75 3.24 11.54
N LEU A 80 9.30 3.59 10.35
CA LEU A 80 10.16 3.98 9.24
C LEU A 80 9.85 5.42 8.80
N PRO A 81 10.83 6.15 8.24
CA PRO A 81 10.67 7.57 7.95
C PRO A 81 9.80 7.87 6.72
N ASP A 82 9.58 6.88 5.86
CA ASP A 82 8.88 7.03 4.59
C ASP A 82 7.45 6.46 4.62
N ILE A 83 7.28 5.23 5.09
CA ILE A 83 5.98 4.55 5.23
C ILE A 83 5.97 3.69 6.48
N ASP A 84 4.80 3.48 7.08
CA ASP A 84 4.62 2.60 8.24
C ASP A 84 5.05 1.16 7.93
N GLY A 85 5.86 0.53 8.82
CA GLY A 85 6.37 -0.83 8.62
C GLY A 85 5.27 -1.89 8.53
N LEU A 86 4.10 -1.67 9.12
CA LEU A 86 2.96 -2.58 8.95
C LEU A 86 2.42 -2.55 7.52
N ARG A 87 2.52 -1.41 6.83
CA ARG A 87 2.20 -1.28 5.41
C ARG A 87 3.21 -1.99 4.53
N VAL A 88 4.50 -1.90 4.90
CA VAL A 88 5.55 -2.69 4.26
C VAL A 88 5.26 -4.18 4.43
N LEU A 89 4.90 -4.63 5.64
CA LEU A 89 4.50 -6.02 5.91
C LEU A 89 3.32 -6.45 5.03
N GLN A 90 2.28 -5.63 4.94
CA GLN A 90 1.10 -5.91 4.10
C GLN A 90 1.49 -6.06 2.62
N ALA A 91 2.31 -5.14 2.10
CA ALA A 91 2.81 -5.18 0.73
C ALA A 91 3.66 -6.43 0.46
N ILE A 92 4.57 -6.78 1.39
CA ILE A 92 5.37 -8.00 1.31
C ILE A 92 4.46 -9.22 1.28
N LYS A 93 3.52 -9.35 2.22
CA LYS A 93 2.65 -10.52 2.33
C LYS A 93 1.61 -10.62 1.20
N GLY A 94 1.22 -9.50 0.63
CA GLY A 94 0.35 -9.47 -0.55
C GLY A 94 1.05 -9.99 -1.82
N THR A 95 2.35 -9.69 -1.97
CA THR A 95 3.12 -10.06 -3.16
C THR A 95 3.94 -11.35 -2.95
N TYR A 96 4.49 -11.55 -1.76
CA TYR A 96 5.36 -12.66 -1.36
C TYR A 96 4.83 -13.32 -0.08
N PRO A 97 3.71 -14.03 -0.11
CA PRO A 97 3.04 -14.55 1.09
C PRO A 97 3.91 -15.50 1.91
N ASP A 98 4.79 -16.23 1.24
CA ASP A 98 5.67 -17.24 1.85
C ASP A 98 6.99 -16.64 2.38
N LEU A 99 7.32 -15.35 2.10
CA LEU A 99 8.53 -14.71 2.62
C LEU A 99 8.40 -14.44 4.12
N PRO A 100 9.21 -15.07 4.99
CA PRO A 100 9.15 -14.89 6.42
C PRO A 100 9.56 -13.48 6.84
N VAL A 101 8.80 -12.88 7.76
CA VAL A 101 9.06 -11.53 8.27
C VAL A 101 9.06 -11.52 9.80
N VAL A 102 10.14 -11.04 10.41
CA VAL A 102 10.18 -10.68 11.83
C VAL A 102 9.94 -9.19 11.94
N VAL A 103 8.83 -8.83 12.56
CA VAL A 103 8.49 -7.43 12.83
C VAL A 103 9.07 -7.05 14.19
N ILE A 104 9.85 -5.98 14.24
CA ILE A 104 10.42 -5.47 15.48
C ILE A 104 9.73 -4.17 15.89
N SER A 105 9.42 -4.03 17.19
CA SER A 105 8.69 -2.88 17.73
C SER A 105 9.33 -2.35 18.99
N GLY A 106 9.40 -1.02 19.15
CA GLY A 106 9.80 -0.36 20.39
C GLY A 106 8.68 -0.33 21.41
N TYR A 107 9.05 -0.41 22.70
CA TYR A 107 8.14 -0.38 23.84
C TYR A 107 7.18 0.84 23.80
N GLY A 108 5.87 0.61 23.95
CA GLY A 108 4.95 1.65 24.41
C GLY A 108 3.90 2.18 23.43
N ASN A 109 3.55 1.48 22.36
CA ASN A 109 2.41 1.87 21.53
C ASN A 109 1.19 0.99 21.77
N GLU A 110 0.04 1.65 21.97
CA GLU A 110 -1.31 1.10 22.09
C GLU A 110 -1.80 0.33 20.85
N SER A 111 -0.97 0.22 19.81
CA SER A 111 -1.18 -0.68 18.67
C SER A 111 -0.58 -2.04 18.99
N THR A 112 -1.13 -2.69 20.00
CA THR A 112 -0.75 -4.04 20.42
C THR A 112 -1.07 -5.09 19.33
N PRO A 113 -0.41 -6.26 19.39
CA PRO A 113 -0.56 -7.37 18.42
C PRO A 113 -1.97 -7.86 18.14
N GLU A 114 -2.96 -7.47 18.93
CA GLU A 114 -4.38 -7.83 18.75
C GLU A 114 -5.04 -7.10 17.55
N ALA A 115 -4.47 -5.97 17.10
CA ALA A 115 -4.98 -5.23 15.93
C ALA A 115 -4.32 -5.67 14.60
N VAL A 116 -3.24 -6.46 14.68
CA VAL A 116 -2.57 -6.99 13.50
C VAL A 116 -2.74 -8.50 13.51
N GLU A 117 -3.68 -8.99 12.74
CA GLU A 117 -3.74 -10.41 12.37
C GLU A 117 -2.35 -10.81 11.87
N ILE A 118 -1.62 -11.60 12.68
CA ILE A 118 -0.28 -12.08 12.32
C ILE A 118 -0.45 -12.90 11.04
N LYS A 119 -0.16 -12.31 9.89
CA LYS A 119 -0.24 -13.00 8.61
C LYS A 119 0.72 -14.18 8.65
N LYS A 120 0.30 -15.33 8.14
CA LYS A 120 1.06 -16.57 8.12
C LYS A 120 2.54 -16.34 7.74
N GLY A 121 3.47 -16.83 8.56
CA GLY A 121 4.91 -16.62 8.35
C GLY A 121 5.45 -15.26 8.82
N SER A 122 4.75 -14.58 9.75
CA SER A 122 5.25 -13.38 10.43
C SER A 122 5.32 -13.61 11.92
N VAL A 123 6.27 -12.94 12.59
CA VAL A 123 6.49 -12.96 14.03
C VAL A 123 6.76 -11.56 14.53
N TYR A 124 6.30 -11.27 15.72
CA TYR A 124 6.59 -10.04 16.45
C TYR A 124 7.68 -10.23 17.47
N LEU A 125 8.58 -9.25 17.56
CA LEU A 125 9.63 -9.20 18.56
C LEU A 125 9.75 -7.79 19.16
N ASP A 126 9.56 -7.67 20.46
CA ASP A 126 9.64 -6.38 21.16
C ASP A 126 11.09 -5.97 21.43
N LYS A 127 11.42 -4.69 21.16
CA LYS A 127 12.68 -4.07 21.59
C LYS A 127 12.60 -3.73 23.10
N PRO A 128 13.63 -4.00 23.93
CA PRO A 128 14.94 -4.56 23.55
C PRO A 128 14.93 -6.10 23.47
N PHE A 129 15.63 -6.66 22.51
CA PHE A 129 15.87 -8.09 22.35
C PHE A 129 17.37 -8.36 22.12
N ASP A 130 17.82 -9.57 22.38
CA ASP A 130 19.15 -10.04 22.02
C ASP A 130 19.13 -10.75 20.66
N VAL A 131 20.33 -10.91 20.08
CA VAL A 131 20.46 -11.56 18.76
C VAL A 131 20.09 -13.02 18.82
N ASP A 132 20.33 -13.72 19.94
CA ASP A 132 20.02 -15.14 20.10
C ASP A 132 18.51 -15.38 20.07
N THR A 133 17.73 -14.49 20.71
CA THR A 133 16.26 -14.50 20.62
C THR A 133 15.79 -14.30 19.18
N LEU A 134 16.38 -13.36 18.46
CA LEU A 134 16.05 -13.14 17.04
C LEU A 134 16.37 -14.38 16.19
N ILE A 135 17.53 -15.01 16.38
CA ILE A 135 17.92 -16.24 15.68
C ILE A 135 16.95 -17.39 15.97
N ALA A 136 16.51 -17.52 17.22
CA ALA A 136 15.50 -18.52 17.58
C ALA A 136 14.18 -18.29 16.82
N GLU A 137 13.72 -17.06 16.71
CA GLU A 137 12.51 -16.72 15.95
C GLU A 137 12.70 -16.95 14.44
N LEU A 138 13.83 -16.57 13.85
CA LEU A 138 14.14 -16.86 12.44
C LEU A 138 14.11 -18.37 12.17
N SER A 139 14.69 -19.15 13.08
CA SER A 139 14.69 -20.63 12.96
C SER A 139 13.29 -21.24 13.06
N ARG A 140 12.40 -20.61 13.87
CA ARG A 140 11.02 -21.05 14.05
C ARG A 140 10.14 -20.80 12.82
N ILE A 141 10.36 -19.69 12.12
CA ILE A 141 9.58 -19.31 10.93
C ILE A 141 10.25 -19.71 9.62
N ALA A 142 11.45 -20.30 9.68
CA ALA A 142 12.16 -20.77 8.50
C ALA A 142 11.26 -21.68 7.65
N PRO A 143 11.20 -21.50 6.33
CA PRO A 143 10.50 -22.44 5.47
C PRO A 143 11.15 -23.80 5.55
N PRO A 144 10.41 -24.90 5.38
CA PRO A 144 10.96 -26.26 5.40
C PRO A 144 12.08 -26.36 4.34
N VAL A 145 13.21 -26.92 4.77
CA VAL A 145 14.41 -27.06 3.93
C VAL A 145 14.08 -27.93 2.70
N GLY A 146 14.12 -27.33 1.52
CA GLY A 146 13.92 -28.04 0.24
C GLY A 146 12.73 -27.54 -0.60
N GLU A 147 11.91 -26.62 -0.13
CA GLU A 147 10.98 -25.92 -1.02
C GLU A 147 11.75 -24.78 -1.73
N GLU A 148 11.96 -24.96 -3.04
CA GLU A 148 12.37 -23.84 -3.89
C GLU A 148 11.31 -22.73 -3.77
N ALA A 149 11.77 -21.48 -3.69
CA ALA A 149 10.85 -20.33 -3.70
C ALA A 149 9.87 -20.52 -4.86
N LYS A 150 8.58 -20.62 -4.54
CA LYS A 150 7.55 -20.74 -5.57
C LYS A 150 7.72 -19.61 -6.56
N PRO A 151 7.69 -19.89 -7.87
CA PRO A 151 7.69 -18.83 -8.85
C PRO A 151 6.59 -17.83 -8.49
N LEU A 152 6.90 -16.54 -8.61
CA LEU A 152 5.87 -15.50 -8.50
C LEU A 152 4.63 -15.97 -9.26
N PRO A 153 3.43 -15.81 -8.72
CA PRO A 153 2.22 -15.99 -9.49
C PRO A 153 2.44 -15.26 -10.81
N GLU A 154 2.29 -16.00 -11.91
CA GLU A 154 2.43 -15.45 -13.25
C GLU A 154 1.71 -14.11 -13.26
N ALA A 155 2.39 -13.03 -13.66
CA ALA A 155 1.82 -11.69 -13.61
C ALA A 155 0.45 -11.77 -14.26
N ALA A 156 -0.60 -11.54 -13.48
CA ALA A 156 -1.96 -11.58 -13.99
C ALA A 156 -1.98 -10.73 -15.27
N PRO A 157 -2.70 -11.15 -16.33
CA PRO A 157 -2.67 -10.49 -17.61
C PRO A 157 -2.78 -8.98 -17.39
N GLU A 158 -1.95 -8.21 -18.08
CA GLU A 158 -1.94 -6.75 -17.97
C GLU A 158 -3.33 -6.23 -18.27
N VAL A 159 -4.12 -6.06 -17.22
CA VAL A 159 -5.40 -5.36 -17.33
C VAL A 159 -5.05 -3.93 -17.66
N LYS A 160 -5.42 -3.48 -18.86
CA LYS A 160 -5.25 -2.10 -19.26
C LYS A 160 -5.82 -1.21 -18.15
N PRO A 161 -5.03 -0.28 -17.58
CA PRO A 161 -5.53 0.57 -16.52
C PRO A 161 -6.74 1.36 -17.03
N LEU A 162 -7.77 1.46 -16.21
CA LEU A 162 -8.91 2.31 -16.48
C LEU A 162 -8.49 3.77 -16.47
N GLU A 163 -9.05 4.55 -17.39
CA GLU A 163 -8.99 6.00 -17.34
C GLU A 163 -9.97 6.52 -16.29
N SER A 164 -9.59 7.48 -15.47
CA SER A 164 -10.45 8.05 -14.45
C SER A 164 -10.47 9.59 -14.47
N ALA A 165 -11.52 10.17 -13.94
CA ALA A 165 -11.61 11.61 -13.70
C ALA A 165 -12.48 11.91 -12.50
N PHE A 166 -12.05 12.90 -11.72
CA PHE A 166 -12.92 13.57 -10.76
C PHE A 166 -13.70 14.68 -11.45
N VAL A 167 -15.01 14.70 -11.24
CA VAL A 167 -15.89 15.74 -11.76
C VAL A 167 -16.57 16.44 -10.59
N PHE A 168 -16.21 17.69 -10.34
CA PHE A 168 -16.84 18.53 -9.34
C PHE A 168 -18.00 19.28 -9.99
N ILE A 169 -19.17 19.23 -9.37
CA ILE A 169 -20.42 19.77 -9.92
C ILE A 169 -20.97 20.82 -8.99
N LYS A 170 -21.31 21.97 -9.58
CA LYS A 170 -22.11 23.02 -8.97
C LYS A 170 -23.53 22.93 -9.51
N GLY A 171 -24.50 22.76 -8.66
CA GLY A 171 -25.90 22.81 -9.02
C GLY A 171 -26.44 24.24 -9.11
N LYS A 172 -27.57 24.40 -9.78
CA LYS A 172 -28.33 25.67 -9.78
C LYS A 172 -28.82 26.02 -8.39
N ALA A 173 -29.17 27.26 -8.16
CA ALA A 173 -29.54 27.77 -6.84
C ALA A 173 -30.66 27.03 -6.11
N ASP A 174 -31.54 26.36 -6.86
CA ASP A 174 -32.69 25.58 -6.36
C ASP A 174 -32.55 24.08 -6.62
N VAL A 175 -31.30 23.58 -6.83
CA VAL A 175 -31.06 22.18 -7.14
C VAL A 175 -31.46 21.26 -5.97
N ASP A 176 -32.22 20.23 -6.28
CA ASP A 176 -32.42 19.10 -5.39
C ASP A 176 -31.17 18.22 -5.43
N VAL A 177 -30.22 18.47 -4.51
CA VAL A 177 -28.95 17.72 -4.42
C VAL A 177 -29.20 16.24 -4.17
N TYR A 178 -30.25 15.88 -3.39
CA TYR A 178 -30.59 14.47 -3.15
C TYR A 178 -31.13 13.80 -4.41
N GLY A 179 -32.01 14.49 -5.16
CA GLY A 179 -32.49 13.98 -6.45
C GLY A 179 -31.37 13.82 -7.46
N LEU A 180 -30.44 14.77 -7.52
CA LEU A 180 -29.25 14.67 -8.38
C LEU A 180 -28.32 13.51 -7.95
N TYR A 181 -28.08 13.34 -6.65
CA TYR A 181 -27.33 12.21 -6.10
C TYR A 181 -27.95 10.87 -6.50
N THR A 182 -29.24 10.66 -6.28
CA THR A 182 -29.90 9.38 -6.59
C THR A 182 -29.89 9.06 -8.08
N LYS A 183 -29.87 10.08 -8.94
CA LYS A 183 -29.79 9.95 -10.39
C LYS A 183 -28.39 9.50 -10.84
N LEU A 184 -27.34 9.96 -10.18
CA LEU A 184 -25.96 9.77 -10.61
C LEU A 184 -25.24 8.60 -9.90
N CYS A 185 -25.56 8.30 -8.65
CA CYS A 185 -24.80 7.34 -7.84
C CYS A 185 -24.83 5.89 -8.36
N PHE A 186 -25.78 5.55 -9.24
CA PHE A 186 -25.87 4.23 -9.88
C PHE A 186 -25.68 4.29 -11.40
N ALA A 187 -25.19 5.44 -11.91
CA ALA A 187 -24.98 5.59 -13.34
C ALA A 187 -23.74 4.81 -13.79
N GLU A 188 -23.77 4.35 -15.04
CA GLU A 188 -22.67 3.59 -15.64
C GLU A 188 -21.34 4.38 -15.55
N GLY A 189 -20.25 3.72 -15.13
CA GLY A 189 -18.94 4.32 -15.03
C GLY A 189 -18.74 5.25 -13.83
N VAL A 190 -19.74 5.40 -12.94
CA VAL A 190 -19.62 6.16 -11.69
C VAL A 190 -19.14 5.23 -10.58
N CYS A 191 -17.92 5.43 -10.11
CA CYS A 191 -17.33 4.65 -9.01
C CYS A 191 -17.63 5.25 -7.64
N TYR A 192 -17.58 6.57 -7.55
CA TYR A 192 -17.96 7.33 -6.36
C TYR A 192 -18.85 8.51 -6.77
N CYS A 193 -19.82 8.79 -5.93
CA CYS A 193 -20.74 9.91 -6.09
C CYS A 193 -21.09 10.42 -4.71
N ASP A 194 -20.58 11.58 -4.36
CA ASP A 194 -20.78 12.15 -3.03
C ASP A 194 -21.25 13.61 -3.12
N PRO A 195 -22.32 13.98 -2.41
CA PRO A 195 -22.66 15.38 -2.21
C PRO A 195 -21.65 16.02 -1.26
N LEU A 196 -21.28 17.26 -1.51
CA LEU A 196 -20.22 17.99 -0.82
C LEU A 196 -20.76 19.18 -0.03
N VAL A 197 -19.99 19.57 0.99
CA VAL A 197 -20.14 20.85 1.68
C VAL A 197 -19.08 21.82 1.20
N GLY A 198 -19.47 22.99 0.70
CA GLY A 198 -18.56 24.06 0.33
C GLY A 198 -18.82 24.64 -1.06
N ASP A 199 -17.75 24.87 -1.83
CA ASP A 199 -17.82 25.54 -3.13
C ASP A 199 -18.54 24.69 -4.19
N TRP A 200 -18.47 23.37 -4.07
CA TRP A 200 -19.09 22.39 -4.93
C TRP A 200 -20.21 21.66 -4.19
N ASP A 201 -21.23 21.27 -4.91
CA ASP A 201 -22.41 20.56 -4.33
C ASP A 201 -22.28 19.05 -4.47
N MET A 202 -21.46 18.56 -5.42
CA MET A 202 -21.24 17.13 -5.64
C MET A 202 -19.89 16.86 -6.28
N VAL A 203 -19.36 15.66 -6.04
CA VAL A 203 -18.21 15.11 -6.76
C VAL A 203 -18.54 13.73 -7.28
N LEU A 204 -18.09 13.43 -8.50
CA LEU A 204 -18.10 12.09 -9.10
C LEU A 204 -16.66 11.64 -9.32
N LEU A 205 -16.39 10.35 -9.11
CA LEU A 205 -15.25 9.65 -9.70
C LEU A 205 -15.78 8.78 -10.83
N LEU A 206 -15.43 9.13 -12.06
CA LEU A 206 -15.78 8.39 -13.26
C LEU A 206 -14.62 7.51 -13.70
N GLN A 207 -14.94 6.31 -14.22
CA GLN A 207 -13.95 5.41 -14.82
C GLN A 207 -14.46 4.83 -16.14
N ALA A 208 -13.54 4.71 -17.10
CA ALA A 208 -13.80 4.10 -18.41
C ALA A 208 -12.58 3.31 -18.90
N SER A 209 -12.77 2.49 -19.94
CA SER A 209 -11.68 1.72 -20.56
C SER A 209 -10.64 2.58 -21.29
N ASP A 210 -11.02 3.77 -21.69
CA ASP A 210 -10.19 4.72 -22.42
C ASP A 210 -10.70 6.16 -22.28
N ARG A 211 -9.90 7.12 -22.76
CA ARG A 211 -10.22 8.55 -22.71
C ARG A 211 -11.53 8.91 -23.41
N THR A 212 -11.79 8.29 -24.57
CA THR A 212 -13.02 8.56 -25.34
C THR A 212 -14.27 8.13 -24.58
N GLY A 213 -14.21 6.96 -23.91
CA GLY A 213 -15.26 6.49 -23.03
C GLY A 213 -15.49 7.43 -21.85
N LEU A 214 -14.40 7.92 -21.24
CA LEU A 214 -14.47 8.85 -20.13
C LEU A 214 -15.15 10.19 -20.55
N ASP A 215 -14.75 10.76 -21.68
CA ASP A 215 -15.37 11.99 -22.22
C ASP A 215 -16.87 11.79 -22.54
N GLN A 216 -17.25 10.59 -23.02
CA GLN A 216 -18.66 10.25 -23.23
C GLN A 216 -19.45 10.15 -21.93
N LEU A 217 -18.84 9.62 -20.86
CA LEU A 217 -19.48 9.58 -19.54
C LEU A 217 -19.72 10.97 -18.99
N VAL A 218 -18.71 11.86 -19.06
CA VAL A 218 -18.85 13.27 -18.63
C VAL A 218 -19.97 13.94 -19.41
N LYS A 219 -19.99 13.80 -20.73
CA LYS A 219 -21.02 14.39 -21.58
C LYS A 219 -22.43 13.86 -21.25
N ARG A 220 -22.55 12.54 -21.03
CA ARG A 220 -23.83 11.89 -20.73
C ARG A 220 -24.36 12.24 -19.35
N HIS A 221 -23.48 12.22 -18.35
CA HIS A 221 -23.88 12.29 -16.94
C HIS A 221 -23.82 13.70 -16.35
N VAL A 222 -23.13 14.64 -16.99
CA VAL A 222 -22.92 15.99 -16.43
C VAL A 222 -23.35 17.08 -17.38
N GLU A 223 -22.78 17.18 -18.59
CA GLU A 223 -23.08 18.28 -19.53
C GLU A 223 -24.55 18.35 -19.96
N GLY A 224 -25.23 17.19 -20.05
CA GLY A 224 -26.62 17.11 -20.45
C GLY A 224 -27.62 17.41 -19.33
N LEU A 225 -27.19 17.65 -18.10
CA LEU A 225 -28.07 17.83 -16.95
C LEU A 225 -28.52 19.30 -16.80
N LYS A 226 -29.83 19.51 -16.79
CA LYS A 226 -30.45 20.82 -16.60
C LYS A 226 -30.22 21.39 -15.19
N GLU A 227 -29.96 20.52 -14.25
CA GLU A 227 -29.72 20.81 -12.84
C GLU A 227 -28.33 21.41 -12.57
N VAL A 228 -27.38 21.19 -13.49
CA VAL A 228 -25.98 21.65 -13.36
C VAL A 228 -25.86 23.10 -13.84
N ASP A 229 -25.17 23.90 -13.01
CA ASP A 229 -24.81 25.28 -13.32
C ASP A 229 -23.35 25.37 -13.86
N ALA A 230 -22.42 24.73 -13.16
CA ALA A 230 -21.02 24.62 -13.56
C ALA A 230 -20.44 23.27 -13.16
N PHE A 231 -19.37 22.88 -13.81
CA PHE A 231 -18.58 21.70 -13.44
C PHE A 231 -17.11 21.86 -13.82
N GLU A 232 -16.25 21.15 -13.10
CA GLU A 232 -14.81 21.03 -13.40
C GLU A 232 -14.45 19.55 -13.54
N VAL A 233 -13.65 19.23 -14.54
CA VAL A 233 -13.17 17.86 -14.80
C VAL A 233 -11.67 17.80 -14.59
N HIS A 234 -11.25 16.98 -13.65
CA HIS A 234 -9.84 16.70 -13.37
C HIS A 234 -9.54 15.27 -13.82
N SER A 235 -8.98 15.13 -14.98
CA SER A 235 -8.61 13.83 -15.54
C SER A 235 -7.38 13.29 -14.85
N SER A 236 -7.44 12.03 -14.49
CA SER A 236 -6.33 11.35 -13.84
C SER A 236 -5.19 11.12 -14.80
N GLU A 237 -4.00 11.36 -14.31
CA GLU A 237 -2.73 11.06 -14.96
C GLU A 237 -1.92 10.14 -14.04
N ARG A 238 -1.39 9.07 -14.59
CA ARG A 238 -0.49 8.23 -13.81
C ARG A 238 0.90 8.84 -13.79
N PRO A 239 1.48 9.12 -12.61
CA PRO A 239 2.84 9.62 -12.53
C PRO A 239 3.79 8.55 -13.07
N ARG A 240 4.85 8.97 -13.74
CA ARG A 240 5.95 8.08 -14.12
C ARG A 240 6.73 7.71 -12.88
N LEU A 241 6.50 6.51 -12.37
CA LEU A 241 7.25 5.97 -11.25
C LEU A 241 8.56 5.32 -11.76
N PRO A 242 9.63 5.31 -10.94
CA PRO A 242 10.78 4.45 -11.20
C PRO A 242 10.31 2.99 -11.34
N LYS A 243 10.88 2.25 -12.30
CA LYS A 243 10.44 0.88 -12.65
C LYS A 243 10.41 -0.08 -11.46
N GLU A 244 11.33 0.11 -10.52
CA GLU A 244 11.42 -0.67 -9.29
C GLU A 244 10.19 -0.52 -8.38
N TYR A 245 9.51 0.61 -8.41
CA TYR A 245 8.33 0.90 -7.55
C TYR A 245 6.99 0.67 -8.27
N GLU A 246 6.96 0.85 -9.60
CA GLU A 246 5.72 0.81 -10.37
C GLU A 246 4.91 -0.47 -10.16
N ALA A 247 5.58 -1.62 -10.16
CA ALA A 247 4.91 -2.89 -9.95
C ALA A 247 4.41 -3.07 -8.51
N PHE A 248 5.16 -2.57 -7.51
CA PHE A 248 4.73 -2.63 -6.11
C PHE A 248 3.48 -1.79 -5.85
N VAL A 249 3.47 -0.55 -6.31
CA VAL A 249 2.30 0.33 -6.19
C VAL A 249 1.09 -0.33 -6.84
N ARG A 250 1.24 -0.84 -8.06
CA ARG A 250 0.17 -1.53 -8.78
C ARG A 250 -0.36 -2.77 -8.03
N ASP A 251 0.55 -3.60 -7.50
CA ASP A 251 0.16 -4.82 -6.81
C ASP A 251 -0.49 -4.52 -5.46
N TYR A 252 -0.02 -3.49 -4.76
CA TYR A 252 -0.63 -2.99 -3.54
C TYR A 252 -2.03 -2.39 -3.77
N GLU A 253 -2.20 -1.58 -4.80
CA GLU A 253 -3.49 -1.03 -5.21
C GLU A 253 -4.50 -2.15 -5.53
N ARG A 254 -4.06 -3.20 -6.25
CA ARG A 254 -4.88 -4.39 -6.53
C ARG A 254 -5.30 -5.13 -5.27
N MET A 255 -4.36 -5.35 -4.36
CA MET A 255 -4.63 -6.02 -3.09
C MET A 255 -5.67 -5.24 -2.29
N ARG A 256 -5.51 -3.92 -2.16
CA ARG A 256 -6.47 -3.07 -1.46
C ARG A 256 -7.84 -3.02 -2.13
N ALA A 257 -7.89 -3.04 -3.45
CA ALA A 257 -9.15 -3.12 -4.20
C ALA A 257 -9.88 -4.45 -3.97
N ALA A 258 -9.14 -5.57 -3.92
CA ALA A 258 -9.70 -6.88 -3.63
C ALA A 258 -10.18 -7.03 -2.18
N GLU A 259 -9.44 -6.48 -1.20
CA GLU A 259 -9.86 -6.43 0.21
C GLU A 259 -11.19 -5.68 0.36
N ARG A 260 -11.36 -4.53 -0.30
CA ARG A 260 -12.59 -3.75 -0.30
C ARG A 260 -13.76 -4.48 -0.96
N ALA A 261 -13.54 -5.10 -2.13
CA ALA A 261 -14.58 -5.86 -2.82
C ALA A 261 -15.08 -7.06 -1.98
N GLY A 262 -14.17 -7.74 -1.24
CA GLY A 262 -14.53 -8.79 -0.30
C GLY A 262 -15.27 -8.28 0.95
N GLU A 263 -14.99 -7.06 1.38
CA GLU A 263 -15.70 -6.41 2.50
C GLU A 263 -17.12 -6.00 2.13
N ASP A 264 -17.36 -5.52 0.92
CA ASP A 264 -18.70 -5.10 0.44
C ASP A 264 -19.67 -6.27 0.31
N GLU A 265 -19.20 -7.48 0.01
CA GLU A 265 -20.05 -8.69 -0.05
C GLU A 265 -20.35 -9.28 1.33
N ALA A 266 -19.46 -9.13 2.29
CA ALA A 266 -19.52 -9.85 3.57
C ALA A 266 -20.41 -9.17 4.64
N ASP A 267 -20.63 -7.85 4.62
CA ASP A 267 -21.30 -7.20 5.73
C ASP A 267 -22.14 -5.95 5.40
N LYS A 268 -23.40 -6.18 5.08
CA LYS A 268 -24.44 -5.11 4.97
C LYS A 268 -24.72 -4.35 6.29
N ARG A 269 -24.04 -4.67 7.39
CA ARG A 269 -24.22 -4.10 8.72
C ARG A 269 -23.09 -3.20 9.18
N LYS A 270 -21.96 -3.12 8.42
CA LYS A 270 -20.87 -2.21 8.78
C LYS A 270 -21.31 -0.76 8.71
N PRO A 271 -20.91 0.09 9.68
CA PRO A 271 -21.17 1.51 9.60
C PRO A 271 -20.54 2.04 8.29
N ARG A 272 -21.30 2.86 7.57
CA ARG A 272 -20.78 3.49 6.34
C ARG A 272 -19.63 4.41 6.70
N LEU A 273 -18.53 4.28 5.96
CA LEU A 273 -17.36 5.11 6.13
C LEU A 273 -17.69 6.57 5.77
N LEU A 274 -17.16 7.48 6.56
CA LEU A 274 -17.17 8.90 6.23
C LEU A 274 -16.18 9.15 5.11
N THR A 275 -16.58 9.96 4.13
CA THR A 275 -15.76 10.28 2.97
C THR A 275 -15.32 11.75 3.02
N THR A 276 -14.07 11.99 2.69
CA THR A 276 -13.47 13.32 2.58
C THR A 276 -12.60 13.35 1.33
N TYR A 277 -12.68 14.44 0.58
CA TYR A 277 -11.82 14.70 -0.56
C TYR A 277 -10.78 15.75 -0.19
N ALA A 278 -9.55 15.56 -0.63
CA ALA A 278 -8.49 16.55 -0.48
C ALA A 278 -7.84 16.82 -1.84
N ILE A 279 -7.85 18.09 -2.24
CA ILE A 279 -7.12 18.55 -3.42
C ILE A 279 -5.80 19.13 -2.91
N LEU A 280 -4.70 18.59 -3.41
CA LEU A 280 -3.34 19.02 -3.09
C LEU A 280 -2.76 19.78 -4.27
N ASP A 281 -2.20 20.98 -4.03
CA ASP A 281 -1.21 21.56 -4.94
C ASP A 281 0.15 20.96 -4.58
N VAL A 282 0.87 20.43 -5.55
CA VAL A 282 2.09 19.65 -5.31
C VAL A 282 3.28 20.15 -6.13
N ASP A 283 4.48 19.89 -5.62
CA ASP A 283 5.72 20.08 -6.34
C ASP A 283 5.92 18.93 -7.36
N PRO A 284 5.93 19.20 -8.67
CA PRO A 284 6.07 18.16 -9.68
C PRO A 284 7.38 17.34 -9.57
N GLU A 285 8.46 17.93 -9.05
CA GLU A 285 9.72 17.22 -8.85
C GLU A 285 9.62 16.16 -7.74
N ARG A 286 8.72 16.34 -6.79
CA ARG A 286 8.47 15.41 -5.68
C ARG A 286 7.31 14.43 -5.94
N LEU A 287 6.59 14.63 -7.03
CA LEU A 287 5.37 13.90 -7.36
C LEU A 287 5.51 12.36 -7.29
N PRO A 288 6.55 11.71 -7.86
CA PRO A 288 6.65 10.25 -7.81
C PRO A 288 6.74 9.71 -6.40
N LEU A 289 7.56 10.32 -5.54
CA LEU A 289 7.71 9.92 -4.15
C LEU A 289 6.44 10.21 -3.35
N LEU A 290 5.82 11.37 -3.58
CA LEU A 290 4.59 11.77 -2.91
C LEU A 290 3.44 10.82 -3.25
N TYR A 291 3.29 10.46 -4.54
CA TYR A 291 2.29 9.49 -4.98
C TYR A 291 2.45 8.14 -4.29
N MET A 292 3.69 7.62 -4.25
CA MET A 292 3.97 6.37 -3.55
C MET A 292 3.59 6.44 -2.07
N LYS A 293 4.03 7.49 -1.35
CA LYS A 293 3.71 7.66 0.08
C LYS A 293 2.20 7.73 0.31
N LEU A 294 1.49 8.52 -0.48
CA LEU A 294 0.03 8.66 -0.37
C LEU A 294 -0.71 7.36 -0.68
N SER A 295 -0.24 6.57 -1.65
CA SER A 295 -0.82 5.25 -1.96
C SER A 295 -0.74 4.28 -0.77
N PHE A 296 0.25 4.45 0.12
CA PHE A 296 0.42 3.65 1.33
C PHE A 296 -0.14 4.32 2.60
N THR A 297 -0.63 5.56 2.52
CA THR A 297 -1.16 6.29 3.67
C THR A 297 -2.51 5.73 4.12
N ASP A 298 -2.71 5.64 5.45
CA ASP A 298 -3.97 5.22 6.04
C ASP A 298 -5.12 6.14 5.61
N ASN A 299 -6.31 5.56 5.51
CA ASN A 299 -7.53 6.23 5.08
C ASN A 299 -7.51 6.76 3.64
N VAL A 300 -6.38 6.80 2.92
CA VAL A 300 -6.35 7.14 1.49
C VAL A 300 -6.85 5.95 0.68
N VAL A 301 -8.04 6.10 0.14
CA VAL A 301 -8.73 5.07 -0.64
C VAL A 301 -8.37 5.14 -2.12
N HIS A 302 -8.22 6.36 -2.61
CA HIS A 302 -7.89 6.64 -3.99
C HIS A 302 -7.03 7.90 -4.06
N CYS A 303 -6.07 7.90 -4.98
CA CYS A 303 -5.14 8.98 -5.18
C CYS A 303 -4.87 9.14 -6.68
N ASP A 304 -5.25 10.27 -7.24
CA ASP A 304 -5.00 10.60 -8.64
C ASP A 304 -4.13 11.85 -8.77
N VAL A 305 -3.26 11.83 -9.76
CA VAL A 305 -2.52 13.00 -10.23
C VAL A 305 -3.32 13.66 -11.33
N THR A 306 -3.41 14.98 -11.31
CA THR A 306 -4.17 15.76 -12.27
C THR A 306 -3.42 17.04 -12.65
N ASP A 307 -3.94 17.77 -13.64
CA ASP A 307 -3.46 19.10 -14.04
C ASP A 307 -1.95 19.10 -14.38
N ASP A 308 -1.53 18.22 -15.28
CA ASP A 308 -0.12 18.07 -15.74
C ASP A 308 0.86 17.85 -14.57
N GLY A 309 0.44 17.10 -13.55
CA GLY A 309 1.26 16.78 -12.38
C GLY A 309 1.37 17.89 -11.33
N GLN A 310 0.58 18.95 -11.44
CA GLN A 310 0.59 20.06 -10.47
C GLN A 310 -0.37 19.86 -9.31
N LYS A 311 -1.34 18.95 -9.47
CA LYS A 311 -2.31 18.62 -8.43
C LYS A 311 -2.44 17.13 -8.20
N MET A 312 -2.89 16.82 -7.00
CA MET A 312 -3.35 15.46 -6.65
C MET A 312 -4.71 15.56 -5.98
N ILE A 313 -5.58 14.61 -6.28
CA ILE A 313 -6.89 14.49 -5.63
C ILE A 313 -6.90 13.20 -4.85
N LEU A 314 -7.15 13.31 -3.55
CA LEU A 314 -7.27 12.18 -2.64
C LEU A 314 -8.74 11.97 -2.28
N LEU A 315 -9.16 10.72 -2.27
CA LEU A 315 -10.37 10.26 -1.60
C LEU A 315 -9.93 9.55 -0.32
N LEU A 316 -10.38 10.08 0.83
CA LEU A 316 -10.09 9.51 2.14
C LEU A 316 -11.39 8.98 2.77
N GLN A 317 -11.29 7.81 3.40
CA GLN A 317 -12.41 7.20 4.13
C GLN A 317 -11.97 6.74 5.52
N GLY A 318 -12.87 6.85 6.49
CA GLY A 318 -12.64 6.41 7.86
C GLY A 318 -13.96 6.24 8.63
N GLN A 319 -13.91 5.57 9.77
CA GLN A 319 -15.09 5.35 10.60
C GLN A 319 -15.54 6.63 11.30
N ILE A 320 -14.59 7.45 11.72
CA ILE A 320 -14.84 8.74 12.37
C ILE A 320 -14.06 9.88 11.70
N ALA A 321 -14.61 11.07 11.74
CA ALA A 321 -14.01 12.25 11.10
C ALA A 321 -12.64 12.61 11.69
N GLN A 322 -12.41 12.33 12.97
CA GLN A 322 -11.15 12.61 13.65
C GLN A 322 -9.98 11.82 13.07
N GLU A 323 -10.20 10.56 12.66
CA GLU A 323 -9.17 9.73 12.00
C GLU A 323 -8.73 10.37 10.68
N ILE A 324 -9.68 10.69 9.81
CA ILE A 324 -9.39 11.33 8.52
C ILE A 324 -8.65 12.67 8.72
N GLN A 325 -9.12 13.49 9.68
CA GLN A 325 -8.48 14.77 9.98
C GLN A 325 -7.08 14.60 10.57
N ALA A 326 -6.85 13.55 11.37
CA ALA A 326 -5.53 13.23 11.91
C ALA A 326 -4.57 12.84 10.78
N THR A 327 -4.98 11.95 9.87
CA THR A 327 -4.19 11.58 8.69
C THR A 327 -3.84 12.81 7.85
N ILE A 328 -4.81 13.67 7.55
CA ILE A 328 -4.55 14.89 6.75
C ILE A 328 -3.57 15.82 7.47
N ARG A 329 -3.72 16.03 8.78
CA ARG A 329 -2.93 16.99 9.56
C ARG A 329 -1.53 16.48 9.87
N ASN A 330 -1.43 15.22 10.29
CA ASN A 330 -0.21 14.66 10.86
C ASN A 330 0.67 13.97 9.81
N GLU A 331 0.08 13.54 8.69
CA GLU A 331 0.78 12.83 7.64
C GLU A 331 0.78 13.63 6.34
N VAL A 332 -0.38 13.77 5.66
CA VAL A 332 -0.45 14.36 4.32
C VAL A 332 0.13 15.77 4.26
N ARG A 333 -0.25 16.64 5.22
CA ARG A 333 0.21 18.03 5.24
C ARG A 333 1.71 18.18 5.47
N LEU A 334 2.33 17.21 6.14
CA LEU A 334 3.75 17.23 6.47
C LEU A 334 4.63 16.57 5.40
N MET A 335 4.03 15.95 4.39
CA MET A 335 4.79 15.33 3.31
C MET A 335 5.53 16.37 2.49
N SER A 336 6.81 16.11 2.25
CA SER A 336 7.63 16.95 1.37
C SER A 336 7.07 16.93 -0.05
N GLY A 337 6.79 18.09 -0.61
CA GLY A 337 6.18 18.27 -1.92
C GLY A 337 4.70 18.69 -1.88
N VAL A 338 4.04 18.65 -0.74
CA VAL A 338 2.70 19.23 -0.57
C VAL A 338 2.82 20.72 -0.31
N LEU A 339 2.30 21.53 -1.23
CA LEU A 339 2.35 23.00 -1.16
C LEU A 339 1.09 23.59 -0.52
N ARG A 340 -0.07 23.03 -0.86
CA ARG A 340 -1.37 23.47 -0.35
C ARG A 340 -2.35 22.32 -0.30
N ILE A 341 -3.30 22.38 0.63
CA ILE A 341 -4.38 21.39 0.76
C ILE A 341 -5.73 22.12 0.86
N LYS A 342 -6.66 21.73 0.00
CA LYS A 342 -8.08 22.08 0.12
C LYS A 342 -8.86 20.80 0.48
N VAL A 343 -9.59 20.84 1.59
CA VAL A 343 -10.35 19.70 2.10
C VAL A 343 -11.84 19.94 1.92
N MET A 344 -12.58 18.94 1.46
CA MET A 344 -14.02 18.96 1.26
C MET A 344 -14.62 17.70 1.85
N SER A 345 -15.59 17.86 2.75
CA SER A 345 -16.27 16.71 3.38
C SER A 345 -17.52 16.35 2.59
N ALA A 346 -17.71 15.05 2.40
CA ALA A 346 -18.95 14.52 1.84
C ALA A 346 -20.09 14.60 2.86
N LEU A 347 -21.28 14.93 2.37
CA LEU A 347 -22.51 14.84 3.15
C LEU A 347 -22.97 13.38 3.19
N ASN A 348 -23.24 12.90 4.38
CA ASN A 348 -23.84 11.59 4.56
C ASN A 348 -25.37 11.72 4.68
N PHE A 349 -26.11 11.46 3.61
CA PHE A 349 -27.57 11.50 3.63
C PHE A 349 -28.23 10.38 4.45
N TRP A 350 -27.47 9.44 4.97
CA TRP A 350 -27.98 8.23 5.62
C TRP A 350 -27.79 8.19 7.13
N THR A 351 -27.23 9.25 7.72
CA THR A 351 -27.20 9.38 9.19
C THR A 351 -28.55 9.92 9.66
N LYS A 352 -29.38 9.00 10.19
CA LYS A 352 -30.47 9.38 11.13
C LYS A 352 -29.96 9.29 12.55
#